data_63bac03f694650d58c72f81b446c5160
#
_entry.id   63bac03f694650d58c72f81b446c5160
#
_cell.length_a   1.000
_cell.length_b   1.000
_cell.length_c   1.000
_cell.angle_alpha   90.00
_cell.angle_beta   90.00
_cell.angle_gamma   90.00
#
_symmetry.space_group_name_H-M   'P 1'
#
loop_
_entity.id
_entity.type
_entity.pdbx_description
1 polymer ?
#
loop_
_entity_poly.entity_id
_entity_poly.type
_entity_poly.pdbx_seq_one_letter_code
_entity_poly.pdbx_strand_id
1 'polypeptide(L)'
;MKCLNIVRSVLAAAFMLVVPSAVLAEAPVKTVNFSILATESSTSLQSFWAPIIADMEKQTGYKIKPFYGSNYTALIEAMRFKQTDLGWFSNQSGLEAVRRSGGEVFVRTFDPSGRDGYRSLIIVPAKSNLTLDQVLKCDKSLNFGIGDAKSTSGTLAPMTYLFAPRGIKPAECFKTVRSANHQANLFAVARGVLDVATNNSTAVNLQKDRDSSVNDAIRIIWTSPPLPEDPIIWRKDLDPQVKARLRKFFETYGQGPGPEAARQRALLSKVSIGGFKPADNSHLLPVREMEATEIYLVAKEDGDAAKIAAAQKVLAGIQAERKALAGRTSK
;
A
#
# COMPACT_ATOMS: atom_id res chain seq x y z
N MET A 1 93.82 8.96 -55.31
CA MET A 1 93.20 7.69 -55.11
C MET A 1 92.61 7.68 -53.68
N LYS A 2 91.38 8.05 -53.49
CA LYS A 2 90.76 8.05 -52.16
C LYS A 2 89.35 7.39 -52.26
N CYS A 3 89.21 6.28 -51.59
CA CYS A 3 87.95 5.54 -51.47
C CYS A 3 86.98 6.33 -50.58
N LEU A 4 85.74 6.52 -51.04
CA LEU A 4 84.68 7.17 -50.31
C LEU A 4 83.71 6.08 -49.86
N ASN A 5 83.60 5.84 -48.53
CA ASN A 5 82.65 4.93 -47.91
C ASN A 5 81.35 5.67 -47.66
N ILE A 6 80.30 5.19 -48.27
CA ILE A 6 78.90 5.67 -48.02
C ILE A 6 78.25 4.74 -47.00
N VAL A 7 78.05 5.27 -45.81
CA VAL A 7 77.23 4.60 -44.76
C VAL A 7 75.75 4.90 -45.01
N ARG A 8 74.97 3.88 -45.29
CA ARG A 8 73.52 3.97 -45.38
C ARG A 8 72.90 3.75 -43.98
N SER A 9 72.38 4.81 -43.39
CA SER A 9 71.57 4.74 -42.18
C SER A 9 70.16 4.37 -42.55
N VAL A 10 69.62 3.22 -42.02
CA VAL A 10 68.23 2.79 -42.15
C VAL A 10 67.50 3.33 -40.91
N LEU A 11 66.62 4.33 -41.07
CA LEU A 11 65.70 4.75 -40.08
C LEU A 11 64.51 3.80 -40.06
N ALA A 12 64.37 2.98 -38.99
CA ALA A 12 63.15 2.20 -38.73
C ALA A 12 62.13 3.09 -38.01
N ALA A 13 61.08 3.52 -38.73
CA ALA A 13 59.98 4.22 -38.15
C ALA A 13 59.04 3.20 -37.46
N ALA A 14 59.04 3.18 -36.11
CA ALA A 14 58.03 2.41 -35.32
C ALA A 14 56.69 3.13 -35.34
N PHE A 15 55.72 2.58 -36.09
CA PHE A 15 54.36 3.04 -36.10
C PHE A 15 53.69 2.47 -34.87
N MET A 16 53.51 3.25 -33.76
CA MET A 16 52.66 2.89 -32.63
C MET A 16 51.19 2.96 -33.04
N LEU A 17 50.57 1.80 -33.21
CA LEU A 17 49.10 1.69 -33.32
C LEU A 17 48.48 2.06 -31.99
N VAL A 18 47.97 3.30 -31.88
CA VAL A 18 47.06 3.73 -30.79
C VAL A 18 45.70 3.11 -31.06
N VAL A 19 45.42 1.98 -30.40
CA VAL A 19 44.07 1.41 -30.38
C VAL A 19 43.18 2.32 -29.50
N PRO A 20 42.17 2.98 -30.04
CA PRO A 20 41.25 3.75 -29.19
C PRO A 20 40.50 2.77 -28.28
N SER A 21 40.73 2.82 -26.97
CA SER A 21 39.89 2.15 -25.99
C SER A 21 38.50 2.78 -26.07
N ALA A 22 37.56 2.10 -26.71
CA ALA A 22 36.16 2.47 -26.68
C ALA A 22 35.71 2.38 -25.22
N VAL A 23 35.61 3.50 -24.55
CA VAL A 23 34.88 3.61 -23.26
C VAL A 23 33.43 3.29 -23.59
N LEU A 24 33.02 2.06 -23.30
CA LEU A 24 31.61 1.69 -23.32
C LEU A 24 30.91 2.58 -22.30
N ALA A 25 30.27 3.63 -22.78
CA ALA A 25 29.36 4.44 -21.93
C ALA A 25 28.32 3.48 -21.36
N GLU A 26 28.34 3.28 -20.06
CA GLU A 26 27.33 2.48 -19.34
C GLU A 26 25.96 3.06 -19.63
N ALA A 27 25.05 2.24 -20.15
CA ALA A 27 23.70 2.70 -20.47
C ALA A 27 23.06 3.30 -19.19
N PRO A 28 22.37 4.46 -19.30
CA PRO A 28 21.79 5.12 -18.13
C PRO A 28 20.88 4.17 -17.38
N VAL A 29 21.11 4.01 -16.07
CA VAL A 29 20.31 3.13 -15.22
C VAL A 29 18.86 3.62 -15.22
N LYS A 30 17.93 2.76 -15.63
CA LYS A 30 16.51 3.08 -15.70
C LYS A 30 15.96 3.38 -14.29
N THR A 31 15.26 4.48 -14.13
CA THR A 31 14.60 4.85 -12.87
C THR A 31 13.18 4.30 -12.85
N VAL A 32 12.78 3.77 -11.68
CA VAL A 32 11.42 3.30 -11.39
C VAL A 32 10.91 4.04 -10.15
N ASN A 33 9.77 4.71 -10.25
CA ASN A 33 9.19 5.50 -9.18
C ASN A 33 8.17 4.65 -8.41
N PHE A 34 8.35 4.50 -7.08
CA PHE A 34 7.55 3.64 -6.22
C PHE A 34 6.80 4.44 -5.15
N SER A 35 5.45 4.46 -5.22
CA SER A 35 4.60 5.09 -4.21
C SER A 35 4.51 4.24 -2.95
N ILE A 36 4.70 4.85 -1.79
CA ILE A 36 4.55 4.21 -0.47
C ILE A 36 3.29 4.74 0.21
N LEU A 37 2.42 3.83 0.65
CA LEU A 37 1.14 4.14 1.28
C LEU A 37 1.33 4.94 2.57
N ALA A 38 0.63 6.06 2.71
CA ALA A 38 0.77 7.02 3.82
C ALA A 38 0.08 6.54 5.11
N THR A 39 0.44 5.36 5.62
CA THR A 39 -0.10 4.78 6.86
C THR A 39 0.45 5.44 8.12
N GLU A 40 1.62 6.06 8.01
CA GLU A 40 2.38 6.71 9.08
C GLU A 40 2.96 8.05 8.60
N SER A 41 3.77 8.70 9.44
CA SER A 41 4.54 9.88 9.02
C SER A 41 5.51 9.53 7.90
N SER A 42 5.76 10.48 6.99
CA SER A 42 6.72 10.26 5.89
C SER A 42 8.13 9.93 6.41
N THR A 43 8.55 10.51 7.53
CA THR A 43 9.84 10.22 8.17
C THR A 43 9.93 8.77 8.64
N SER A 44 8.86 8.23 9.29
CA SER A 44 8.80 6.84 9.70
C SER A 44 8.86 5.92 8.49
N LEU A 45 8.03 6.17 7.48
CA LEU A 45 8.00 5.38 6.25
C LEU A 45 9.36 5.38 5.54
N GLN A 46 10.03 6.53 5.42
CA GLN A 46 11.37 6.62 4.83
C GLN A 46 12.37 5.72 5.55
N SER A 47 12.41 5.79 6.88
CA SER A 47 13.39 5.02 7.66
C SER A 47 13.21 3.51 7.52
N PHE A 48 11.95 3.02 7.46
CA PHE A 48 11.66 1.59 7.36
C PHE A 48 11.75 1.05 5.94
N TRP A 49 11.37 1.84 4.93
CA TRP A 49 11.40 1.42 3.54
C TRP A 49 12.78 1.58 2.89
N ALA A 50 13.66 2.48 3.37
CA ALA A 50 14.96 2.72 2.77
C ALA A 50 15.80 1.44 2.56
N PRO A 51 15.96 0.53 3.53
CA PRO A 51 16.73 -0.70 3.32
C PRO A 51 16.06 -1.66 2.34
N ILE A 52 14.72 -1.72 2.29
CA ILE A 52 13.96 -2.54 1.33
C ILE A 52 14.16 -1.98 -0.10
N ILE A 53 14.13 -0.66 -0.25
CA ILE A 53 14.38 0.02 -1.52
C ILE A 53 15.82 -0.23 -2.00
N ALA A 54 16.81 -0.16 -1.12
CA ALA A 54 18.19 -0.48 -1.46
C ALA A 54 18.36 -1.92 -1.96
N ASP A 55 17.70 -2.89 -1.32
CA ASP A 55 17.66 -4.27 -1.79
C ASP A 55 16.96 -4.40 -3.16
N MET A 56 15.87 -3.64 -3.36
CA MET A 56 15.15 -3.62 -4.63
C MET A 56 16.03 -3.07 -5.77
N GLU A 57 16.77 -1.98 -5.53
CA GLU A 57 17.76 -1.45 -6.48
C GLU A 57 18.81 -2.50 -6.84
N LYS A 58 19.41 -3.14 -5.82
CA LYS A 58 20.44 -4.18 -5.99
C LYS A 58 19.94 -5.39 -6.79
N GLN A 59 18.71 -5.85 -6.51
CA GLN A 59 18.18 -7.06 -7.15
C GLN A 59 17.59 -6.81 -8.54
N THR A 60 17.03 -5.63 -8.78
CA THR A 60 16.44 -5.29 -10.08
C THR A 60 17.41 -4.65 -11.05
N GLY A 61 18.48 -4.03 -10.57
CA GLY A 61 19.39 -3.21 -11.36
C GLY A 61 18.80 -1.87 -11.81
N TYR A 62 17.67 -1.46 -11.21
CA TYR A 62 17.02 -0.17 -11.46
C TYR A 62 17.29 0.80 -10.32
N LYS A 63 17.33 2.10 -10.61
CA LYS A 63 17.26 3.13 -9.58
C LYS A 63 15.81 3.23 -9.10
N ILE A 64 15.56 3.05 -7.79
CA ILE A 64 14.22 3.12 -7.23
C ILE A 64 14.03 4.48 -6.52
N LYS A 65 13.12 5.29 -7.04
CA LYS A 65 12.79 6.59 -6.44
C LYS A 65 11.48 6.46 -5.65
N PRO A 66 11.53 6.48 -4.30
CA PRO A 66 10.31 6.42 -3.50
C PRO A 66 9.53 7.73 -3.58
N PHE A 67 8.19 7.62 -3.59
CA PHE A 67 7.25 8.72 -3.49
C PHE A 67 6.41 8.55 -2.22
N TYR A 68 6.53 9.49 -1.29
CA TYR A 68 5.78 9.55 -0.04
C TYR A 68 4.70 10.63 -0.17
N GLY A 69 3.50 10.24 -0.58
CA GLY A 69 2.36 11.16 -0.68
C GLY A 69 1.86 11.59 0.70
N SER A 70 1.24 12.75 0.77
CA SER A 70 0.63 13.27 2.02
C SER A 70 -0.65 12.51 2.42
N ASN A 71 -1.30 11.86 1.47
CA ASN A 71 -2.54 11.10 1.62
C ASN A 71 -2.67 10.05 0.50
N TYR A 72 -3.68 9.20 0.60
CA TYR A 72 -3.88 8.09 -0.36
C TYR A 72 -4.30 8.57 -1.75
N THR A 73 -5.02 9.69 -1.85
CA THR A 73 -5.38 10.29 -3.14
C THR A 73 -4.14 10.75 -3.92
N ALA A 74 -3.13 11.28 -3.22
CA ALA A 74 -1.87 11.69 -3.86
C ALA A 74 -1.18 10.53 -4.60
N LEU A 75 -1.25 9.31 -4.07
CA LEU A 75 -0.68 8.12 -4.72
C LEU A 75 -1.47 7.75 -6.00
N ILE A 76 -2.79 7.84 -5.95
CA ILE A 76 -3.67 7.56 -7.10
C ILE A 76 -3.37 8.54 -8.23
N GLU A 77 -3.29 9.84 -7.92
CA GLU A 77 -3.02 10.88 -8.90
C GLU A 77 -1.57 10.80 -9.43
N ALA A 78 -0.59 10.50 -8.57
CA ALA A 78 0.79 10.29 -9.01
C ALA A 78 0.90 9.16 -10.05
N MET A 79 0.18 8.06 -9.87
CA MET A 79 0.10 6.99 -10.87
C MET A 79 -0.65 7.45 -12.13
N ARG A 80 -1.77 8.17 -11.98
CA ARG A 80 -2.57 8.67 -13.10
C ARG A 80 -1.78 9.58 -14.03
N PHE A 81 -0.96 10.46 -13.45
CA PHE A 81 -0.10 11.38 -14.20
C PHE A 81 1.29 10.81 -14.52
N LYS A 82 1.46 9.47 -14.38
CA LYS A 82 2.70 8.75 -14.68
C LYS A 82 3.93 9.27 -13.90
N GLN A 83 3.71 9.90 -12.76
CA GLN A 83 4.77 10.31 -11.83
C GLN A 83 5.33 9.14 -11.04
N THR A 84 4.52 8.08 -10.88
CA THR A 84 4.93 6.81 -10.27
C THR A 84 4.60 5.64 -11.19
N ASP A 85 5.43 4.59 -11.14
CA ASP A 85 5.36 3.41 -11.98
C ASP A 85 4.64 2.25 -11.30
N LEU A 86 4.82 2.16 -9.98
CA LEU A 86 4.15 1.20 -9.11
C LEU A 86 3.92 1.82 -7.74
N GLY A 87 3.11 1.15 -6.91
CA GLY A 87 2.84 1.58 -5.54
C GLY A 87 2.27 0.49 -4.65
N TRP A 88 2.50 0.65 -3.36
CA TRP A 88 1.76 -0.01 -2.31
C TRP A 88 0.51 0.82 -2.03
N PHE A 89 -0.66 0.21 -2.14
CA PHE A 89 -1.97 0.84 -1.98
C PHE A 89 -2.79 0.09 -0.92
N SER A 90 -3.72 0.78 -0.26
CA SER A 90 -4.84 0.09 0.39
C SER A 90 -5.75 -0.51 -0.68
N ASN A 91 -6.58 -1.48 -0.33
CA ASN A 91 -7.47 -2.08 -1.34
C ASN A 91 -8.43 -1.05 -1.96
N GLN A 92 -8.94 -0.07 -1.18
CA GLN A 92 -9.82 0.98 -1.73
C GLN A 92 -9.06 1.95 -2.63
N SER A 93 -7.90 2.46 -2.20
CA SER A 93 -7.08 3.32 -3.05
C SER A 93 -6.55 2.58 -4.28
N GLY A 94 -6.26 1.28 -4.14
CA GLY A 94 -5.88 0.39 -5.23
C GLY A 94 -7.00 0.18 -6.25
N LEU A 95 -8.23 0.02 -5.79
CA LEU A 95 -9.41 -0.06 -6.66
C LEU A 95 -9.57 1.22 -7.50
N GLU A 96 -9.39 2.39 -6.90
CA GLU A 96 -9.38 3.67 -7.61
C GLU A 96 -8.21 3.76 -8.60
N ALA A 97 -7.00 3.33 -8.23
CA ALA A 97 -5.84 3.32 -9.12
C ALA A 97 -6.07 2.41 -10.34
N VAL A 98 -6.70 1.25 -10.17
CA VAL A 98 -7.09 0.35 -11.28
C VAL A 98 -8.13 1.01 -12.19
N ARG A 99 -9.14 1.66 -11.62
CA ARG A 99 -10.24 2.30 -12.39
C ARG A 99 -9.80 3.54 -13.14
N ARG A 100 -8.97 4.40 -12.53
CA ARG A 100 -8.73 5.77 -12.99
C ARG A 100 -7.30 6.06 -13.43
N SER A 101 -6.34 5.24 -13.01
CA SER A 101 -4.92 5.50 -13.22
C SER A 101 -4.22 4.44 -14.07
N GLY A 102 -4.98 3.55 -14.71
CA GLY A 102 -4.42 2.47 -15.53
C GLY A 102 -3.59 1.47 -14.71
N GLY A 103 -3.89 1.31 -13.41
CA GLY A 103 -3.23 0.37 -12.53
C GLY A 103 -3.61 -1.08 -12.82
N GLU A 104 -2.74 -2.00 -12.42
CA GLU A 104 -2.92 -3.44 -12.47
C GLU A 104 -2.28 -4.08 -11.24
N VAL A 105 -3.06 -4.82 -10.45
CA VAL A 105 -2.55 -5.61 -9.31
C VAL A 105 -1.69 -6.75 -9.83
N PHE A 106 -0.52 -6.98 -9.22
CA PHE A 106 0.34 -8.09 -9.60
C PHE A 106 0.84 -8.95 -8.44
N VAL A 107 0.90 -8.37 -7.22
CA VAL A 107 1.10 -9.11 -5.97
C VAL A 107 0.29 -8.42 -4.86
N ARG A 108 0.09 -9.14 -3.76
CA ARG A 108 -0.47 -8.63 -2.50
C ARG A 108 0.44 -8.99 -1.34
N THR A 109 0.36 -8.25 -0.26
CA THR A 109 1.06 -8.56 0.98
C THR A 109 0.39 -9.74 1.72
N PHE A 110 1.04 -10.23 2.77
CA PHE A 110 0.45 -11.06 3.82
C PHE A 110 1.06 -10.70 5.18
N ASP A 111 0.34 -10.99 6.25
CA ASP A 111 0.75 -10.69 7.63
C ASP A 111 2.01 -11.48 8.04
N PRO A 112 2.95 -10.90 8.83
CA PRO A 112 4.16 -11.60 9.29
C PRO A 112 3.89 -12.93 10.02
N SER A 113 2.72 -13.11 10.63
CA SER A 113 2.30 -14.38 11.23
C SER A 113 1.81 -15.42 10.19
N GLY A 114 1.84 -15.08 8.90
CA GLY A 114 1.34 -15.93 7.81
C GLY A 114 -0.17 -15.88 7.59
N ARG A 115 -0.92 -15.14 8.40
CA ARG A 115 -2.37 -14.96 8.21
C ARG A 115 -2.64 -14.17 6.94
N ASP A 116 -3.81 -14.44 6.36
CA ASP A 116 -4.27 -13.81 5.13
C ASP A 116 -5.44 -12.88 5.45
N GLY A 117 -5.11 -11.61 5.73
CA GLY A 117 -6.07 -10.57 6.03
C GLY A 117 -5.88 -9.90 7.39
N TYR A 118 -6.43 -8.71 7.47
CA TYR A 118 -6.39 -7.85 8.64
C TYR A 118 -7.80 -7.34 8.99
N ARG A 119 -7.94 -6.48 10.01
CA ARG A 119 -9.26 -6.01 10.47
C ARG A 119 -9.26 -4.51 10.69
N SER A 120 -10.38 -3.87 10.37
CA SER A 120 -10.69 -2.52 10.84
C SER A 120 -11.09 -2.54 12.31
N LEU A 121 -10.73 -1.51 13.03
CA LEU A 121 -10.95 -1.37 14.46
C LEU A 121 -11.57 0.00 14.79
N ILE A 122 -12.38 0.04 15.85
CA ILE A 122 -12.66 1.29 16.58
C ILE A 122 -11.91 1.22 17.90
N ILE A 123 -11.13 2.26 18.18
CA ILE A 123 -10.29 2.38 19.36
C ILE A 123 -10.72 3.59 20.20
N VAL A 124 -10.57 3.46 21.52
CA VAL A 124 -10.80 4.52 22.52
C VAL A 124 -9.65 4.54 23.51
N PRO A 125 -9.42 5.61 24.30
CA PRO A 125 -8.43 5.60 25.37
C PRO A 125 -8.68 4.42 26.35
N ALA A 126 -7.62 3.75 26.81
CA ALA A 126 -7.74 2.59 27.71
C ALA A 126 -8.46 2.94 29.02
N LYS A 127 -8.26 4.17 29.53
CA LYS A 127 -8.89 4.67 30.75
C LYS A 127 -10.34 5.11 30.55
N SER A 128 -10.83 5.16 29.30
CA SER A 128 -12.20 5.53 28.98
C SER A 128 -13.14 4.34 29.24
N ASN A 129 -14.31 4.60 29.80
CA ASN A 129 -15.38 3.62 29.97
C ASN A 129 -16.31 3.53 28.75
N LEU A 130 -15.99 4.25 27.66
CA LEU A 130 -16.83 4.29 26.46
C LEU A 130 -17.03 2.88 25.89
N THR A 131 -18.29 2.50 25.72
CA THR A 131 -18.71 1.30 24.99
C THR A 131 -19.04 1.65 23.54
N LEU A 132 -19.17 0.65 22.67
CA LEU A 132 -19.59 0.87 21.30
C LEU A 132 -20.97 1.55 21.23
N ASP A 133 -21.92 1.08 22.05
CA ASP A 133 -23.28 1.65 22.08
C ASP A 133 -23.29 3.12 22.50
N GLN A 134 -22.41 3.51 23.44
CA GLN A 134 -22.25 4.91 23.82
C GLN A 134 -21.66 5.77 22.69
N VAL A 135 -20.68 5.24 21.97
CA VAL A 135 -20.12 5.92 20.78
C VAL A 135 -21.17 6.11 19.70
N LEU A 136 -22.07 5.15 19.52
CA LEU A 136 -23.12 5.16 18.50
C LEU A 136 -24.41 5.90 18.90
N LYS A 137 -24.47 6.55 20.09
CA LYS A 137 -25.61 7.41 20.49
C LYS A 137 -25.77 8.65 19.63
N CYS A 138 -24.70 9.08 18.97
CA CYS A 138 -24.72 10.22 18.06
C CYS A 138 -25.21 11.53 18.71
N ASP A 139 -24.82 11.78 19.97
CA ASP A 139 -25.19 12.94 20.75
C ASP A 139 -24.27 14.16 20.55
N LYS A 140 -23.34 14.07 19.62
CA LYS A 140 -22.34 15.11 19.29
C LYS A 140 -21.43 15.48 20.47
N SER A 141 -21.20 14.57 21.41
CA SER A 141 -20.30 14.82 22.54
C SER A 141 -18.84 14.46 22.26
N LEU A 142 -18.57 13.51 21.33
CA LEU A 142 -17.27 12.89 21.12
C LEU A 142 -16.50 13.49 19.93
N ASN A 143 -15.17 13.62 20.09
CA ASN A 143 -14.24 13.94 19.00
C ASN A 143 -13.79 12.66 18.32
N PHE A 144 -14.07 12.52 17.03
CA PHE A 144 -13.83 11.30 16.25
C PHE A 144 -12.70 11.48 15.24
N GLY A 145 -11.78 10.51 15.23
CA GLY A 145 -10.75 10.35 14.21
C GLY A 145 -11.16 9.31 13.17
N ILE A 146 -11.40 9.73 11.93
CA ILE A 146 -11.61 8.82 10.81
C ILE A 146 -10.30 8.64 10.03
N GLY A 147 -10.12 7.53 9.35
CA GLY A 147 -8.97 7.30 8.46
C GLY A 147 -8.96 8.20 7.23
N ASP A 148 -7.94 8.04 6.39
CA ASP A 148 -7.91 8.66 5.06
C ASP A 148 -9.16 8.26 4.25
N ALA A 149 -9.71 9.18 3.46
CA ALA A 149 -10.93 8.97 2.68
C ALA A 149 -10.84 7.78 1.70
N LYS A 150 -9.63 7.39 1.30
CA LYS A 150 -9.36 6.22 0.44
C LYS A 150 -8.75 5.04 1.20
N SER A 151 -8.88 5.02 2.53
CA SER A 151 -8.47 3.91 3.37
C SER A 151 -9.54 2.83 3.45
N THR A 152 -9.16 1.59 3.18
CA THR A 152 -10.05 0.42 3.34
C THR A 152 -10.48 0.25 4.77
N SER A 153 -9.53 0.16 5.72
CA SER A 153 -9.83 -0.08 7.14
C SER A 153 -10.16 1.18 7.93
N GLY A 154 -9.62 2.34 7.51
CA GLY A 154 -9.84 3.59 8.23
C GLY A 154 -11.17 4.26 7.91
N THR A 155 -11.76 3.96 6.74
CA THR A 155 -12.98 4.62 6.26
C THR A 155 -13.99 3.65 5.67
N LEU A 156 -13.66 2.92 4.59
CA LEU A 156 -14.66 2.09 3.90
C LEU A 156 -15.24 1.00 4.80
N ALA A 157 -14.42 0.23 5.49
CA ALA A 157 -14.90 -0.86 6.33
C ALA A 157 -15.76 -0.40 7.52
N PRO A 158 -15.38 0.62 8.30
CA PRO A 158 -16.28 1.14 9.33
C PRO A 158 -17.56 1.74 8.74
N MET A 159 -17.52 2.40 7.59
CA MET A 159 -18.74 2.86 6.92
C MET A 159 -19.63 1.69 6.52
N THR A 160 -19.09 0.68 5.81
CA THR A 160 -19.89 -0.46 5.32
C THR A 160 -20.44 -1.36 6.42
N TYR A 161 -19.65 -1.64 7.48
CA TYR A 161 -20.00 -2.66 8.47
C TYR A 161 -20.56 -2.10 9.79
N LEU A 162 -20.30 -0.83 10.09
CA LEU A 162 -20.70 -0.25 11.37
C LEU A 162 -21.71 0.90 11.21
N PHE A 163 -21.35 1.94 10.45
CA PHE A 163 -22.14 3.18 10.41
C PHE A 163 -23.32 3.10 9.44
N ALA A 164 -23.11 2.78 8.17
CA ALA A 164 -24.18 2.77 7.15
C ALA A 164 -25.32 1.79 7.46
N PRO A 165 -25.09 0.57 8.01
CA PRO A 165 -26.19 -0.31 8.41
C PRO A 165 -27.10 0.25 9.50
N ARG A 166 -26.67 1.31 10.19
CA ARG A 166 -27.41 2.00 11.27
C ARG A 166 -27.90 3.38 10.85
N GLY A 167 -27.78 3.76 9.58
CA GLY A 167 -28.11 5.10 9.10
C GLY A 167 -27.22 6.20 9.70
N ILE A 168 -26.05 5.86 10.24
CA ILE A 168 -25.19 6.83 10.92
C ILE A 168 -24.25 7.50 9.92
N LYS A 169 -24.31 8.83 9.87
CA LYS A 169 -23.37 9.68 9.15
C LYS A 169 -22.40 10.29 10.17
N PRO A 170 -21.10 9.98 10.15
CA PRO A 170 -20.15 10.45 11.17
C PRO A 170 -20.18 11.96 11.40
N ALA A 171 -20.31 12.77 10.35
CA ALA A 171 -20.40 14.22 10.46
C ALA A 171 -21.62 14.72 11.26
N GLU A 172 -22.71 13.95 11.29
CA GLU A 172 -23.93 14.26 12.03
C GLU A 172 -23.90 13.65 13.45
N CYS A 173 -23.10 12.59 13.65
CA CYS A 173 -23.03 11.81 14.88
C CYS A 173 -22.06 12.40 15.91
N PHE A 174 -20.91 12.88 15.46
CA PHE A 174 -19.82 13.31 16.32
C PHE A 174 -19.71 14.83 16.45
N LYS A 175 -19.09 15.31 17.57
CA LYS A 175 -18.79 16.72 17.80
C LYS A 175 -17.84 17.27 16.76
N THR A 176 -16.76 16.51 16.50
CA THR A 176 -15.81 16.78 15.42
C THR A 176 -15.47 15.49 14.71
N VAL A 177 -15.22 15.57 13.39
CA VAL A 177 -14.66 14.47 12.60
C VAL A 177 -13.37 14.96 11.94
N ARG A 178 -12.25 14.30 12.22
CA ARG A 178 -10.94 14.64 11.66
C ARG A 178 -10.35 13.43 10.95
N SER A 179 -9.95 13.61 9.70
CA SER A 179 -9.27 12.58 8.93
C SER A 179 -7.77 12.64 9.18
N ALA A 180 -7.16 11.48 9.50
CA ALA A 180 -5.72 11.33 9.65
C ALA A 180 -5.28 9.90 9.29
N ASN A 181 -3.96 9.66 9.17
CA ASN A 181 -3.42 8.31 9.00
C ASN A 181 -3.54 7.48 10.28
N HIS A 182 -3.31 6.18 10.17
CA HIS A 182 -3.47 5.24 11.28
C HIS A 182 -2.59 5.57 12.48
N GLN A 183 -1.32 5.93 12.26
CA GLN A 183 -0.39 6.29 13.33
C GLN A 183 -0.86 7.53 14.09
N ALA A 184 -1.26 8.57 13.36
CA ALA A 184 -1.73 9.82 13.97
C ALA A 184 -3.01 9.61 14.79
N ASN A 185 -3.99 8.85 14.27
CA ASN A 185 -5.20 8.51 15.01
C ASN A 185 -4.91 7.67 16.26
N LEU A 186 -4.00 6.68 16.16
CA LEU A 186 -3.60 5.86 17.29
C LEU A 186 -2.99 6.71 18.43
N PHE A 187 -2.04 7.58 18.09
CA PHE A 187 -1.41 8.47 19.09
C PHE A 187 -2.38 9.51 19.65
N ALA A 188 -3.29 10.04 18.84
CA ALA A 188 -4.27 11.01 19.30
C ALA A 188 -5.24 10.39 20.33
N VAL A 189 -5.67 9.15 20.12
CA VAL A 189 -6.50 8.41 21.09
C VAL A 189 -5.66 8.05 22.33
N ALA A 190 -4.46 7.52 22.18
CA ALA A 190 -3.59 7.15 23.31
C ALA A 190 -3.28 8.34 24.23
N ARG A 191 -3.22 9.55 23.70
CA ARG A 191 -2.99 10.79 24.43
C ARG A 191 -4.26 11.52 24.88
N GLY A 192 -5.45 10.96 24.61
CA GLY A 192 -6.73 11.58 24.98
C GLY A 192 -7.10 12.85 24.18
N VAL A 193 -6.45 13.09 23.02
CA VAL A 193 -6.80 14.19 22.09
C VAL A 193 -8.06 13.87 21.31
N LEU A 194 -8.26 12.59 20.99
CA LEU A 194 -9.49 12.05 20.42
C LEU A 194 -10.16 11.11 21.42
N ASP A 195 -11.48 11.15 21.49
CA ASP A 195 -12.27 10.28 22.32
C ASP A 195 -12.42 8.89 21.69
N VAL A 196 -12.45 8.82 20.37
CA VAL A 196 -12.62 7.62 19.59
C VAL A 196 -12.02 7.78 18.20
N ALA A 197 -11.46 6.70 17.63
CA ALA A 197 -10.98 6.73 16.25
C ALA A 197 -11.10 5.36 15.55
N THR A 198 -11.11 5.40 14.20
CA THR A 198 -10.86 4.23 13.38
C THR A 198 -9.37 3.90 13.33
N ASN A 199 -9.05 2.61 13.27
CA ASN A 199 -7.70 2.11 13.08
C ASN A 199 -7.72 0.72 12.43
N ASN A 200 -6.62 -0.02 12.45
CA ASN A 200 -6.59 -1.40 12.01
C ASN A 200 -5.64 -2.27 12.85
N SER A 201 -5.84 -3.58 12.75
CA SER A 201 -5.04 -4.55 13.51
C SER A 201 -3.56 -4.52 13.14
N THR A 202 -3.22 -4.23 11.88
CA THR A 202 -1.83 -4.13 11.40
C THR A 202 -1.09 -2.99 12.08
N ALA A 203 -1.68 -1.77 12.09
CA ALA A 203 -1.06 -0.60 12.71
C ALA A 203 -0.94 -0.76 14.24
N VAL A 204 -1.98 -1.34 14.88
CA VAL A 204 -1.96 -1.60 16.33
C VAL A 204 -0.88 -2.61 16.68
N ASN A 205 -0.78 -3.74 15.96
CA ASN A 205 0.26 -4.75 16.19
C ASN A 205 1.66 -4.18 15.93
N LEU A 206 1.85 -3.45 14.83
CA LEU A 206 3.12 -2.83 14.49
C LEU A 206 3.59 -1.86 15.58
N GLN A 207 2.68 -1.06 16.11
CA GLN A 207 3.01 -0.14 17.20
C GLN A 207 3.32 -0.88 18.50
N LYS A 208 2.62 -1.99 18.80
CA LYS A 208 2.93 -2.86 19.93
C LYS A 208 4.35 -3.41 19.89
N ASP A 209 4.81 -3.83 18.71
CA ASP A 209 6.16 -4.36 18.52
C ASP A 209 7.25 -3.27 18.61
N ARG A 210 6.91 -2.00 18.35
CA ARG A 210 7.82 -0.85 18.45
C ARG A 210 7.83 -0.20 19.83
N ASP A 211 6.66 -0.03 20.41
CA ASP A 211 6.44 0.61 21.71
C ASP A 211 5.06 0.20 22.26
N SER A 212 5.03 -0.75 23.16
CA SER A 212 3.79 -1.26 23.73
C SER A 212 3.03 -0.24 24.56
N SER A 213 3.70 0.80 25.11
CA SER A 213 3.06 1.80 25.97
C SER A 213 1.91 2.53 25.29
N VAL A 214 2.02 2.76 23.98
CA VAL A 214 0.94 3.37 23.17
C VAL A 214 -0.26 2.42 23.07
N ASN A 215 0.00 1.12 22.91
CA ASN A 215 -1.05 0.12 22.84
C ASN A 215 -1.77 -0.08 24.19
N ASP A 216 -1.01 -0.02 25.29
CA ASP A 216 -1.55 -0.11 26.65
C ASP A 216 -2.44 1.10 26.99
N ALA A 217 -2.26 2.20 26.25
CA ALA A 217 -3.04 3.42 26.39
C ALA A 217 -4.34 3.43 25.56
N ILE A 218 -4.64 2.38 24.79
CA ILE A 218 -5.87 2.25 23.99
C ILE A 218 -6.63 0.96 24.28
N ARG A 219 -7.92 0.96 23.95
CA ARG A 219 -8.79 -0.21 24.01
C ARG A 219 -9.60 -0.30 22.72
N ILE A 220 -9.74 -1.53 22.21
CA ILE A 220 -10.56 -1.84 21.02
C ILE A 220 -11.99 -2.09 21.50
N ILE A 221 -12.96 -1.40 20.89
CA ILE A 221 -14.39 -1.56 21.20
C ILE A 221 -15.20 -2.14 20.04
N TRP A 222 -14.62 -2.21 18.85
CA TRP A 222 -15.23 -2.86 17.69
C TRP A 222 -14.14 -3.40 16.75
N THR A 223 -14.48 -4.52 16.07
CA THR A 223 -13.63 -5.20 15.11
C THR A 223 -14.46 -5.64 13.91
N SER A 224 -14.01 -5.35 12.70
CA SER A 224 -14.67 -5.73 11.45
C SER A 224 -14.53 -7.23 11.13
N PRO A 225 -15.31 -7.75 10.17
CA PRO A 225 -14.94 -8.94 9.43
C PRO A 225 -13.53 -8.82 8.82
N PRO A 226 -12.88 -9.93 8.43
CA PRO A 226 -11.57 -9.90 7.77
C PRO A 226 -11.59 -9.06 6.50
N LEU A 227 -10.53 -8.27 6.31
CA LEU A 227 -10.27 -7.48 5.11
C LEU A 227 -9.12 -8.14 4.34
N PRO A 228 -9.12 -8.10 2.99
CA PRO A 228 -8.00 -8.60 2.21
C PRO A 228 -6.74 -7.76 2.46
N GLU A 229 -5.57 -8.38 2.40
CA GLU A 229 -4.27 -7.72 2.51
C GLU A 229 -4.04 -6.73 1.37
N ASP A 230 -3.14 -5.79 1.55
CA ASP A 230 -2.93 -4.68 0.64
C ASP A 230 -2.24 -5.10 -0.68
N PRO A 231 -2.66 -4.57 -1.84
CA PRO A 231 -2.05 -4.85 -3.12
C PRO A 231 -0.82 -3.98 -3.41
N ILE A 232 0.12 -4.55 -4.18
CA ILE A 232 1.09 -3.78 -4.94
C ILE A 232 0.59 -3.69 -6.39
N ILE A 233 0.55 -2.49 -6.91
CA ILE A 233 -0.04 -2.16 -8.21
C ILE A 233 1.01 -1.48 -9.06
N TRP A 234 1.15 -1.87 -10.31
CA TRP A 234 1.93 -1.16 -11.32
C TRP A 234 1.04 -0.57 -12.41
N ARG A 235 1.56 0.34 -13.20
CA ARG A 235 0.86 0.81 -14.40
C ARG A 235 0.82 -0.29 -15.47
N LYS A 236 -0.31 -0.45 -16.15
CA LYS A 236 -0.48 -1.43 -17.24
C LYS A 236 0.50 -1.21 -18.38
N ASP A 237 0.85 0.05 -18.67
CA ASP A 237 1.74 0.45 -19.76
C ASP A 237 3.23 0.38 -19.41
N LEU A 238 3.57 -0.14 -18.23
CA LEU A 238 4.97 -0.32 -17.83
C LEU A 238 5.63 -1.38 -18.71
N ASP A 239 6.89 -1.10 -19.11
CA ASP A 239 7.74 -1.96 -19.92
C ASP A 239 7.73 -3.43 -19.40
N PRO A 240 7.52 -4.43 -20.26
CA PRO A 240 7.45 -5.84 -19.85
C PRO A 240 8.71 -6.35 -19.12
N GLN A 241 9.92 -5.87 -19.49
CA GLN A 241 11.15 -6.26 -18.80
C GLN A 241 11.23 -5.68 -17.40
N VAL A 242 10.73 -4.43 -17.22
CA VAL A 242 10.61 -3.83 -15.89
C VAL A 242 9.62 -4.61 -15.04
N LYS A 243 8.45 -4.92 -15.59
CA LYS A 243 7.43 -5.76 -14.90
C LYS A 243 8.01 -7.11 -14.48
N ALA A 244 8.75 -7.79 -15.35
CA ALA A 244 9.35 -9.09 -15.05
C ALA A 244 10.36 -9.03 -13.89
N ARG A 245 11.26 -8.03 -13.87
CA ARG A 245 12.23 -7.86 -12.78
C ARG A 245 11.56 -7.46 -11.46
N LEU A 246 10.57 -6.55 -11.50
CA LEU A 246 9.79 -6.17 -10.32
C LEU A 246 9.02 -7.36 -9.76
N ARG A 247 8.33 -8.12 -10.59
CA ARG A 247 7.61 -9.34 -10.19
C ARG A 247 8.56 -10.31 -9.50
N LYS A 248 9.72 -10.60 -10.12
CA LYS A 248 10.73 -11.48 -9.53
C LYS A 248 11.16 -10.98 -8.15
N PHE A 249 11.43 -9.68 -8.00
CA PHE A 249 11.79 -9.10 -6.70
C PHE A 249 10.71 -9.37 -5.65
N PHE A 250 9.48 -8.94 -5.90
CA PHE A 250 8.40 -9.08 -4.92
C PHE A 250 8.09 -10.54 -4.59
N GLU A 251 8.06 -11.43 -5.57
CA GLU A 251 7.73 -12.85 -5.35
C GLU A 251 8.85 -13.63 -4.65
N THR A 252 10.11 -13.14 -4.67
CA THR A 252 11.24 -13.84 -4.05
C THR A 252 11.80 -13.16 -2.80
N TYR A 253 11.47 -11.89 -2.54
CA TYR A 253 12.01 -11.12 -1.42
C TYR A 253 11.56 -11.68 -0.07
N GLY A 254 12.52 -12.06 0.76
CA GLY A 254 12.26 -12.71 2.05
C GLY A 254 11.88 -14.18 1.96
N GLN A 255 11.87 -14.79 0.76
CA GLN A 255 11.50 -16.20 0.55
C GLN A 255 12.69 -17.13 0.72
N GLY A 256 12.37 -18.40 1.10
CA GLY A 256 13.36 -19.46 1.24
C GLY A 256 14.17 -19.42 2.55
N PRO A 257 15.11 -20.36 2.71
CA PRO A 257 16.00 -20.47 3.85
C PRO A 257 17.23 -19.57 3.73
N GLY A 258 17.96 -19.41 4.84
CA GLY A 258 19.26 -18.75 4.87
C GLY A 258 19.24 -17.34 5.46
N PRO A 259 20.44 -16.79 5.77
CA PRO A 259 20.58 -15.56 6.53
C PRO A 259 20.08 -14.32 5.77
N GLU A 260 20.22 -14.28 4.46
CA GLU A 260 19.74 -13.15 3.66
C GLU A 260 18.20 -13.09 3.62
N ALA A 261 17.53 -14.21 3.40
CA ALA A 261 16.07 -14.27 3.47
C ALA A 261 15.55 -13.91 4.89
N ALA A 262 16.24 -14.36 5.92
CA ALA A 262 15.91 -13.99 7.30
C ALA A 262 16.06 -12.48 7.55
N ARG A 263 17.13 -11.85 7.06
CA ARG A 263 17.34 -10.40 7.10
C ARG A 263 16.22 -9.65 6.37
N GLN A 264 15.84 -10.10 5.17
CA GLN A 264 14.78 -9.50 4.38
C GLN A 264 13.42 -9.60 5.09
N ARG A 265 13.08 -10.75 5.69
CA ARG A 265 11.87 -10.89 6.52
C ARG A 265 11.88 -9.96 7.73
N ALA A 266 13.02 -9.78 8.39
CA ALA A 266 13.16 -8.84 9.48
C ALA A 266 12.96 -7.38 9.05
N LEU A 267 13.34 -7.01 7.83
CA LEU A 267 13.04 -5.70 7.27
C LEU A 267 11.54 -5.54 6.95
N LEU A 268 10.93 -6.54 6.33
CA LEU A 268 9.50 -6.54 6.00
C LEU A 268 8.63 -6.46 7.27
N SER A 269 8.99 -7.16 8.34
CA SER A 269 8.22 -7.12 9.59
C SER A 269 8.20 -5.73 10.23
N LYS A 270 9.22 -4.88 10.01
CA LYS A 270 9.23 -3.47 10.46
C LYS A 270 8.15 -2.60 9.79
N VAL A 271 7.59 -3.05 8.68
CA VAL A 271 6.44 -2.44 7.98
C VAL A 271 5.21 -3.34 8.02
N SER A 272 5.21 -4.33 8.93
CA SER A 272 4.12 -5.30 9.14
C SER A 272 3.76 -6.12 7.90
N ILE A 273 4.73 -6.43 7.08
CA ILE A 273 4.60 -7.27 5.88
C ILE A 273 5.36 -8.57 6.14
N GLY A 274 4.71 -9.74 5.95
CA GLY A 274 5.34 -11.05 6.02
C GLY A 274 5.99 -11.48 4.71
N GLY A 275 5.59 -10.85 3.61
CA GLY A 275 6.04 -11.13 2.25
C GLY A 275 4.94 -10.79 1.24
N PHE A 276 5.11 -11.32 0.04
CA PHE A 276 4.20 -11.05 -1.08
C PHE A 276 3.74 -12.36 -1.74
N LYS A 277 2.49 -12.38 -2.20
CA LYS A 277 1.89 -13.49 -2.96
C LYS A 277 1.41 -12.97 -4.32
N PRO A 278 1.50 -13.75 -5.40
CA PRO A 278 0.88 -13.40 -6.68
C PRO A 278 -0.59 -13.03 -6.51
N ALA A 279 -1.02 -12.00 -7.22
CA ALA A 279 -2.40 -11.54 -7.24
C ALA A 279 -2.71 -10.87 -8.58
N ASP A 280 -3.99 -10.62 -8.84
CA ASP A 280 -4.50 -9.84 -9.95
C ASP A 280 -5.65 -8.93 -9.50
N ASN A 281 -6.31 -8.25 -10.41
CA ASN A 281 -7.39 -7.33 -10.09
C ASN A 281 -8.58 -7.99 -9.38
N SER A 282 -8.74 -9.31 -9.45
CA SER A 282 -9.80 -10.02 -8.74
C SER A 282 -9.64 -9.97 -7.22
N HIS A 283 -8.40 -9.74 -6.74
CA HIS A 283 -8.10 -9.48 -5.34
C HIS A 283 -8.93 -8.32 -4.76
N LEU A 284 -9.33 -7.37 -5.59
CA LEU A 284 -10.10 -6.19 -5.18
C LEU A 284 -11.63 -6.43 -5.15
N LEU A 285 -12.12 -7.62 -5.52
CA LEU A 285 -13.55 -7.93 -5.52
C LEU A 285 -14.23 -7.75 -4.15
N PRO A 286 -13.63 -8.18 -3.01
CA PRO A 286 -14.22 -7.94 -1.70
C PRO A 286 -14.45 -6.45 -1.40
N VAL A 287 -13.52 -5.60 -1.83
CA VAL A 287 -13.60 -4.16 -1.60
C VAL A 287 -14.58 -3.49 -2.56
N ARG A 288 -14.68 -3.96 -3.80
CA ARG A 288 -15.76 -3.58 -4.72
C ARG A 288 -17.14 -3.88 -4.14
N GLU A 289 -17.30 -5.04 -3.49
CA GLU A 289 -18.55 -5.41 -2.82
C GLU A 289 -18.85 -4.52 -1.62
N MET A 290 -17.83 -4.20 -0.80
CA MET A 290 -17.98 -3.28 0.33
C MET A 290 -18.45 -1.90 -0.14
N GLU A 291 -17.80 -1.32 -1.16
CA GLU A 291 -18.17 -0.04 -1.75
C GLU A 291 -19.60 -0.06 -2.31
N ALA A 292 -19.96 -1.11 -3.06
CA ALA A 292 -21.33 -1.25 -3.59
C ALA A 292 -22.37 -1.45 -2.49
N THR A 293 -22.01 -2.13 -1.39
CA THR A 293 -22.87 -2.30 -0.22
C THR A 293 -23.11 -0.97 0.48
N GLU A 294 -22.06 -0.17 0.69
CA GLU A 294 -22.21 1.17 1.27
C GLU A 294 -23.12 2.05 0.42
N ILE A 295 -22.89 2.09 -0.90
CA ILE A 295 -23.74 2.86 -1.84
C ILE A 295 -25.19 2.41 -1.76
N TYR A 296 -25.44 1.08 -1.71
CA TYR A 296 -26.81 0.56 -1.57
C TYR A 296 -27.46 0.96 -0.25
N LEU A 297 -26.74 0.88 0.86
CA LEU A 297 -27.27 1.26 2.19
C LEU A 297 -27.57 2.75 2.27
N VAL A 298 -26.71 3.61 1.75
CA VAL A 298 -26.94 5.05 1.68
C VAL A 298 -28.14 5.37 0.79
N ALA A 299 -28.25 4.75 -0.38
CA ALA A 299 -29.42 4.95 -1.26
C ALA A 299 -30.74 4.51 -0.59
N LYS A 300 -30.70 3.46 0.22
CA LYS A 300 -31.84 2.96 0.97
C LYS A 300 -32.26 3.94 2.07
N GLU A 301 -31.30 4.54 2.78
CA GLU A 301 -31.55 5.55 3.80
C GLU A 301 -32.14 6.83 3.19
N ASP A 302 -31.66 7.25 2.02
CA ASP A 302 -32.16 8.41 1.29
C ASP A 302 -33.57 8.16 0.68
N GLY A 303 -34.05 6.90 0.63
CA GLY A 303 -35.38 6.55 0.11
C GLY A 303 -35.56 6.68 -1.41
N ASP A 304 -34.48 6.85 -2.19
CA ASP A 304 -34.51 7.01 -3.65
C ASP A 304 -34.63 5.63 -4.34
N ALA A 305 -35.81 5.26 -4.76
CA ALA A 305 -36.11 3.96 -5.35
C ALA A 305 -35.24 3.66 -6.62
N ALA A 306 -34.96 4.70 -7.44
CA ALA A 306 -34.12 4.51 -8.63
C ALA A 306 -32.66 4.22 -8.27
N LYS A 307 -32.09 4.95 -7.30
CA LYS A 307 -30.75 4.70 -6.79
C LYS A 307 -30.66 3.35 -6.08
N ILE A 308 -31.66 2.96 -5.29
CA ILE A 308 -31.72 1.65 -4.65
C ILE A 308 -31.64 0.54 -5.68
N ALA A 309 -32.49 0.58 -6.73
CA ALA A 309 -32.51 -0.46 -7.77
C ALA A 309 -31.18 -0.53 -8.54
N ALA A 310 -30.58 0.61 -8.88
CA ALA A 310 -29.28 0.68 -9.55
C ALA A 310 -28.17 0.10 -8.69
N ALA A 311 -28.09 0.50 -7.41
CA ALA A 311 -27.06 0.02 -6.48
C ALA A 311 -27.22 -1.49 -6.20
N GLN A 312 -28.45 -1.98 -6.04
CA GLN A 312 -28.74 -3.41 -5.85
C GLN A 312 -28.31 -4.25 -7.05
N LYS A 313 -28.53 -3.78 -8.27
CA LYS A 313 -28.06 -4.46 -9.50
C LYS A 313 -26.55 -4.57 -9.55
N VAL A 314 -25.83 -3.49 -9.21
CA VAL A 314 -24.35 -3.48 -9.17
C VAL A 314 -23.86 -4.46 -8.10
N LEU A 315 -24.40 -4.42 -6.90
CA LEU A 315 -24.03 -5.30 -5.79
C LEU A 315 -24.24 -6.76 -6.15
N ALA A 316 -25.40 -7.12 -6.69
CA ALA A 316 -25.72 -8.48 -7.11
C ALA A 316 -24.75 -9.00 -8.20
N GLY A 317 -24.37 -8.13 -9.15
CA GLY A 317 -23.37 -8.47 -10.18
C GLY A 317 -21.99 -8.79 -9.58
N ILE A 318 -21.53 -8.01 -8.62
CA ILE A 318 -20.24 -8.24 -7.94
C ILE A 318 -20.27 -9.53 -7.11
N GLN A 319 -21.39 -9.81 -6.42
CA GLN A 319 -21.55 -11.03 -5.63
C GLN A 319 -21.55 -12.27 -6.52
N ALA A 320 -22.19 -12.21 -7.69
CA ALA A 320 -22.14 -13.29 -8.68
C ALA A 320 -20.71 -13.52 -9.20
N GLU A 321 -19.96 -12.44 -9.50
CA GLU A 321 -18.55 -12.51 -9.92
C GLU A 321 -17.68 -13.19 -8.84
N ARG A 322 -17.82 -12.81 -7.57
CA ARG A 322 -17.10 -13.43 -6.45
C ARG A 322 -17.42 -14.92 -6.30
N LYS A 323 -18.68 -15.27 -6.37
CA LYS A 323 -19.13 -16.68 -6.29
C LYS A 323 -18.54 -17.54 -7.42
N ALA A 324 -18.53 -17.02 -8.64
CA ALA A 324 -17.94 -17.69 -9.79
C ALA A 324 -16.43 -17.91 -9.63
N LEU A 325 -15.70 -16.92 -9.07
CA LEU A 325 -14.27 -17.03 -8.81
C LEU A 325 -13.96 -18.07 -7.73
N ALA A 326 -14.68 -18.07 -6.62
CA ALA A 326 -14.52 -19.04 -5.55
C ALA A 326 -14.73 -20.48 -6.02
N GLY A 327 -15.67 -20.70 -6.95
CA GLY A 327 -15.90 -22.01 -7.55
C GLY A 327 -14.80 -22.49 -8.51
N ARG A 328 -13.92 -21.59 -8.99
CA ARG A 328 -12.76 -21.96 -9.83
C ARG A 328 -11.52 -22.33 -9.02
N THR A 329 -11.35 -21.74 -7.84
CA THR A 329 -10.21 -22.00 -6.95
C THR A 329 -10.36 -23.26 -6.10
N SER A 330 -11.56 -23.85 -6.05
CA SER A 330 -11.86 -25.09 -5.32
C SER A 330 -11.84 -26.34 -6.22
N LYS A 331 -11.50 -26.20 -7.50
CA LYS A 331 -11.22 -27.30 -8.46
C LYS A 331 -9.73 -27.37 -8.77
#